data_1b91ec683602cf247f25e0575c865270
#
_entry.id   1b91ec683602cf247f25e0575c865270
#
_cell.length_a   1.000
_cell.length_b   1.000
_cell.length_c   1.000
_cell.angle_alpha   90.00
_cell.angle_beta   90.00
_cell.angle_gamma   90.00
#
_symmetry.space_group_name_H-M   'P 1'
#
loop_
_entity.id
_entity.type
_entity.pdbx_description
1 polymer ?
#
loop_
_entity_poly.entity_id
_entity_poly.type
_entity_poly.pdbx_seq_one_letter_code
_entity_poly.pdbx_strand_id
1 'polypeptide(L)'
;MSVCIVDIGGTNIRYSFYSKGKKLRIKKGIIPSKKSFLNILSDIFNESDKPIKDLVISAAGPKYKNTIEMTNQNFKIDSQKIKEKFKLKNCFLLNDLEAAGYSLKNISSINNLILKKGNHINKNKVLVCPGTGLGLCLTINDKLVVPSEIGNSKFFTFQILQEYRNIDPSLFNKIEDFISGPGLSRLHRSLYKKDLLPAELINKASRKDPKALKTLDLFFEIFAKFLAEISLVYMPGNGIFISGSLMRNLEKIINKKKFKKNFIEHVEKSHKKVLESIEISLIKQEHLSVYGCKEFFNLTQKGLN
;
A
#
# COMPACT_ATOMS: atom_id res chain seq x y z
N MET A 1 26.27 10.13 10.52
CA MET A 1 26.25 8.79 9.88
C MET A 1 25.25 8.86 8.75
N SER A 2 25.60 8.34 7.58
CA SER A 2 24.66 8.27 6.44
C SER A 2 24.13 6.86 6.32
N VAL A 3 22.81 6.72 6.20
CA VAL A 3 22.13 5.48 5.87
C VAL A 3 21.69 5.54 4.42
N CYS A 4 21.88 4.45 3.68
CA CYS A 4 21.26 4.28 2.37
C CYS A 4 19.87 3.67 2.55
N ILE A 5 18.88 4.28 1.92
CA ILE A 5 17.51 3.79 1.86
C ILE A 5 17.24 3.39 0.42
N VAL A 6 16.74 2.18 0.20
CA VAL A 6 16.44 1.64 -1.13
C VAL A 6 15.02 1.09 -1.12
N ASP A 7 14.21 1.51 -2.06
CA ASP A 7 12.87 0.98 -2.33
C ASP A 7 12.86 0.36 -3.72
N ILE A 8 12.62 -0.94 -3.80
CA ILE A 8 12.67 -1.71 -5.03
C ILE A 8 11.29 -2.30 -5.35
N GLY A 9 10.72 -1.83 -6.44
CA GLY A 9 9.48 -2.34 -7.01
C GLY A 9 9.73 -3.28 -8.18
N GLY A 10 8.67 -3.60 -8.94
CA GLY A 10 8.76 -4.51 -10.09
C GLY A 10 9.64 -4.02 -11.24
N THR A 11 9.68 -2.72 -11.51
CA THR A 11 10.41 -2.11 -12.65
C THR A 11 11.33 -0.98 -12.22
N ASN A 12 11.03 -0.35 -11.11
CA ASN A 12 11.71 0.88 -10.67
C ASN A 12 12.39 0.66 -9.34
N ILE A 13 13.52 1.32 -9.18
CA ILE A 13 14.22 1.46 -7.91
C ILE A 13 14.24 2.94 -7.51
N ARG A 14 14.09 3.18 -6.21
CA ARG A 14 14.19 4.50 -5.62
C ARG A 14 15.17 4.42 -4.47
N TYR A 15 16.03 5.41 -4.33
CA TYR A 15 17.00 5.42 -3.24
C TYR A 15 17.29 6.84 -2.75
N SER A 16 17.82 6.91 -1.55
CA SER A 16 18.21 8.16 -0.91
C SER A 16 19.31 7.92 0.09
N PHE A 17 20.26 8.84 0.17
CA PHE A 17 21.24 8.88 1.26
C PHE A 17 20.70 9.82 2.34
N TYR A 18 20.38 9.25 3.50
CA TYR A 18 19.78 9.98 4.60
C TYR A 18 20.77 10.23 5.73
N SER A 19 20.78 11.44 6.24
CA SER A 19 21.47 11.83 7.47
C SER A 19 20.45 12.51 8.38
N LYS A 20 20.52 12.25 9.69
CA LYS A 20 19.59 12.79 10.69
C LYS A 20 19.48 14.33 10.55
N GLY A 21 18.23 14.82 10.56
CA GLY A 21 17.92 16.25 10.40
C GLY A 21 17.88 16.77 8.96
N LYS A 22 18.28 15.96 7.96
CA LYS A 22 18.23 16.36 6.55
C LYS A 22 16.97 15.86 5.86
N LYS A 23 16.48 16.64 4.89
CA LYS A 23 15.37 16.26 4.00
C LYS A 23 15.83 15.13 3.07
N LEU A 24 14.96 14.14 2.84
CA LEU A 24 15.21 13.09 1.85
C LEU A 24 15.26 13.67 0.43
N ARG A 25 16.29 13.30 -0.31
CA ARG A 25 16.38 13.54 -1.77
C ARG A 25 16.29 12.19 -2.46
N ILE A 26 15.12 11.91 -3.02
CA ILE A 26 14.82 10.62 -3.65
C ILE A 26 15.32 10.65 -5.10
N LYS A 27 16.25 9.75 -5.40
CA LYS A 27 16.67 9.43 -6.77
C LYS A 27 15.84 8.26 -7.28
N LYS A 28 15.57 8.23 -8.58
CA LYS A 28 14.79 7.18 -9.26
C LYS A 28 15.63 6.58 -10.38
N GLY A 29 15.51 5.27 -10.55
CA GLY A 29 16.14 4.53 -11.64
C GLY A 29 15.25 3.38 -12.10
N ILE A 30 15.56 2.83 -13.26
CA ILE A 30 14.95 1.61 -13.79
C ILE A 30 15.88 0.45 -13.41
N ILE A 31 15.28 -0.69 -13.02
CA ILE A 31 16.05 -1.90 -12.70
C ILE A 31 16.53 -2.50 -14.02
N PRO A 32 17.87 -2.61 -14.25
CA PRO A 32 18.39 -3.22 -15.44
C PRO A 32 18.09 -4.71 -15.48
N SER A 33 17.50 -5.21 -16.57
CA SER A 33 16.99 -6.60 -16.70
C SER A 33 18.04 -7.71 -16.55
N LYS A 34 19.32 -7.38 -16.73
CA LYS A 34 20.45 -8.35 -16.66
C LYS A 34 21.40 -8.14 -15.48
N LYS A 35 21.13 -7.17 -14.60
CA LYS A 35 22.05 -6.81 -13.50
C LYS A 35 21.58 -7.46 -12.19
N SER A 36 22.50 -8.10 -11.47
CA SER A 36 22.19 -8.61 -10.14
C SER A 36 21.89 -7.48 -9.17
N PHE A 37 21.04 -7.73 -8.15
CA PHE A 37 20.74 -6.73 -7.14
C PHE A 37 21.98 -6.22 -6.41
N LEU A 38 22.97 -7.10 -6.19
CA LEU A 38 24.24 -6.73 -5.56
C LEU A 38 25.04 -5.73 -6.39
N ASN A 39 25.01 -5.86 -7.71
CA ASN A 39 25.69 -4.90 -8.60
C ASN A 39 24.94 -3.56 -8.65
N ILE A 40 23.60 -3.58 -8.59
CA ILE A 40 22.80 -2.36 -8.48
C ILE A 40 23.12 -1.62 -7.18
N LEU A 41 23.24 -2.33 -6.05
CA LEU A 41 23.62 -1.73 -4.78
C LEU A 41 25.06 -1.16 -4.82
N SER A 42 25.99 -1.86 -5.48
CA SER A 42 27.36 -1.36 -5.65
C SER A 42 27.37 -0.02 -6.38
N ASP A 43 26.62 0.08 -7.50
CA ASP A 43 26.52 1.36 -8.25
C ASP A 43 25.93 2.47 -7.38
N ILE A 44 24.85 2.18 -6.65
CA ILE A 44 24.21 3.15 -5.75
C ILE A 44 25.21 3.61 -4.68
N PHE A 45 25.98 2.69 -4.09
CA PHE A 45 26.95 3.04 -3.03
C PHE A 45 28.10 3.91 -3.57
N ASN A 46 28.53 3.69 -4.83
CA ASN A 46 29.54 4.51 -5.47
C ASN A 46 29.12 5.97 -5.71
N GLU A 47 27.80 6.25 -5.70
CA GLU A 47 27.27 7.61 -5.77
C GLU A 47 27.31 8.38 -4.44
N SER A 48 27.72 7.72 -3.36
CA SER A 48 27.77 8.34 -2.03
C SER A 48 29.13 8.95 -1.73
N ASP A 49 29.15 10.23 -1.39
CA ASP A 49 30.38 10.93 -0.95
C ASP A 49 30.92 10.40 0.40
N LYS A 50 30.17 9.54 1.09
CA LYS A 50 30.49 9.02 2.43
C LYS A 50 30.30 7.51 2.50
N PRO A 51 31.15 6.79 3.25
CA PRO A 51 30.97 5.36 3.47
C PRO A 51 29.57 5.05 4.02
N ILE A 52 28.86 4.11 3.39
CA ILE A 52 27.57 3.61 3.85
C ILE A 52 27.81 2.55 4.91
N LYS A 53 27.29 2.79 6.12
CA LYS A 53 27.36 1.83 7.25
C LYS A 53 26.06 1.10 7.50
N ASP A 54 24.95 1.74 7.19
CA ASP A 54 23.60 1.21 7.39
C ASP A 54 22.81 1.23 6.10
N LEU A 55 22.02 0.18 5.86
CA LEU A 55 21.16 0.04 4.70
C LEU A 55 19.76 -0.37 5.16
N VAL A 56 18.74 0.30 4.65
CA VAL A 56 17.33 -0.11 4.79
C VAL A 56 16.75 -0.36 3.42
N ILE A 57 16.29 -1.57 3.19
CA ILE A 57 15.71 -2.00 1.92
C ILE A 57 14.21 -2.22 2.12
N SER A 58 13.41 -1.65 1.25
CA SER A 58 12.00 -1.95 1.05
C SER A 58 11.85 -2.70 -0.28
N ALA A 59 11.15 -3.83 -0.29
CA ALA A 59 10.97 -4.61 -1.51
C ALA A 59 9.57 -5.22 -1.59
N ALA A 60 9.01 -5.24 -2.81
CA ALA A 60 7.72 -5.86 -3.09
C ALA A 60 7.86 -7.39 -3.13
N GLY A 61 7.15 -8.08 -2.24
CA GLY A 61 7.12 -9.54 -2.15
C GLY A 61 6.98 -10.04 -0.72
N PRO A 62 6.63 -11.32 -0.55
CA PRO A 62 6.51 -11.92 0.77
C PRO A 62 7.87 -12.00 1.47
N LYS A 63 7.90 -11.53 2.72
CA LYS A 63 9.09 -11.56 3.56
C LYS A 63 9.10 -12.84 4.39
N TYR A 64 10.21 -13.56 4.33
CA TYR A 64 10.48 -14.69 5.21
C TYR A 64 11.83 -14.53 5.87
N LYS A 65 11.84 -14.28 7.19
CA LYS A 65 13.05 -13.98 7.97
C LYS A 65 13.85 -12.82 7.35
N ASN A 66 15.06 -13.08 6.89
CA ASN A 66 16.00 -12.10 6.32
C ASN A 66 15.92 -12.02 4.79
N THR A 67 14.90 -12.62 4.17
CA THR A 67 14.78 -12.71 2.72
C THR A 67 13.43 -12.24 2.20
N ILE A 68 13.45 -11.64 1.00
CA ILE A 68 12.26 -11.38 0.18
C ILE A 68 12.50 -11.95 -1.20
N GLU A 69 11.54 -12.74 -1.70
CA GLU A 69 11.47 -13.15 -3.10
C GLU A 69 10.61 -12.13 -3.85
N MET A 70 11.22 -11.46 -4.83
CA MET A 70 10.53 -10.42 -5.57
C MET A 70 9.45 -11.02 -6.47
N THR A 71 8.22 -10.52 -6.35
CA THR A 71 7.07 -11.03 -7.12
C THR A 71 7.21 -10.83 -8.64
N ASN A 72 7.94 -9.78 -9.06
CA ASN A 72 8.03 -9.35 -10.46
C ASN A 72 9.47 -9.29 -10.98
N GLN A 73 10.42 -9.90 -10.29
CA GLN A 73 11.83 -9.95 -10.64
C GLN A 73 12.40 -11.33 -10.27
N ASN A 74 13.31 -11.84 -11.09
CA ASN A 74 13.90 -13.16 -10.87
C ASN A 74 15.09 -13.12 -9.89
N PHE A 75 14.98 -12.38 -8.79
CA PHE A 75 16.01 -12.43 -7.77
C PHE A 75 15.43 -12.35 -6.35
N LYS A 76 16.19 -12.96 -5.45
CA LYS A 76 15.94 -12.99 -4.02
C LYS A 76 16.86 -12.00 -3.32
N ILE A 77 16.27 -11.14 -2.48
CA ILE A 77 17.00 -10.21 -1.63
C ILE A 77 17.25 -10.91 -0.30
N ASP A 78 18.51 -10.99 0.11
CA ASP A 78 18.96 -11.57 1.39
C ASP A 78 19.78 -10.51 2.13
N SER A 79 19.20 -9.96 3.20
CA SER A 79 19.85 -8.87 3.96
C SER A 79 21.12 -9.30 4.68
N GLN A 80 21.24 -10.58 5.07
CA GLN A 80 22.45 -11.07 5.72
C GLN A 80 23.63 -11.14 4.73
N LYS A 81 23.39 -11.72 3.54
CA LYS A 81 24.42 -11.77 2.48
C LYS A 81 24.85 -10.37 2.03
N ILE A 82 23.89 -9.43 1.95
CA ILE A 82 24.18 -8.02 1.60
C ILE A 82 25.05 -7.38 2.69
N LYS A 83 24.68 -7.57 3.95
CA LYS A 83 25.43 -7.05 5.10
C LYS A 83 26.87 -7.52 5.10
N GLU A 84 27.11 -8.80 4.87
CA GLU A 84 28.45 -9.42 4.82
C GLU A 84 29.26 -8.88 3.62
N LYS A 85 28.68 -8.91 2.41
CA LYS A 85 29.37 -8.47 1.19
C LYS A 85 29.82 -7.02 1.25
N PHE A 86 28.99 -6.12 1.76
CA PHE A 86 29.30 -4.69 1.83
C PHE A 86 29.86 -4.23 3.18
N LYS A 87 30.13 -5.17 4.10
CA LYS A 87 30.65 -4.90 5.45
C LYS A 87 29.83 -3.83 6.19
N LEU A 88 28.49 -3.94 6.08
CA LEU A 88 27.58 -2.99 6.73
C LEU A 88 27.46 -3.28 8.22
N LYS A 89 27.27 -2.22 9.03
CA LYS A 89 26.89 -2.35 10.44
C LYS A 89 25.51 -2.99 10.57
N ASN A 90 24.54 -2.48 9.81
CA ASN A 90 23.18 -2.99 9.76
C ASN A 90 22.65 -3.03 8.33
N CYS A 91 21.88 -4.08 8.02
CA CYS A 91 21.10 -4.21 6.79
C CYS A 91 19.69 -4.68 7.15
N PHE A 92 18.74 -3.77 7.07
CA PHE A 92 17.34 -4.05 7.36
C PHE A 92 16.57 -4.30 6.07
N LEU A 93 15.67 -5.30 6.11
CA LEU A 93 14.82 -5.65 4.99
C LEU A 93 13.36 -5.59 5.44
N LEU A 94 12.57 -4.76 4.77
CA LEU A 94 11.16 -4.57 4.99
C LEU A 94 10.38 -4.98 3.72
N ASN A 95 9.17 -5.49 3.89
CA ASN A 95 8.21 -5.53 2.80
C ASN A 95 7.80 -4.07 2.45
N ASP A 96 7.37 -3.82 1.22
CA ASP A 96 7.01 -2.46 0.73
C ASP A 96 5.84 -1.85 1.52
N LEU A 97 4.83 -2.64 1.90
CA LEU A 97 3.72 -2.19 2.74
C LEU A 97 4.14 -2.02 4.20
N GLU A 98 4.99 -2.92 4.73
CA GLU A 98 5.60 -2.76 6.05
C GLU A 98 6.36 -1.43 6.12
N ALA A 99 7.19 -1.15 5.13
CA ALA A 99 7.90 0.12 5.03
C ALA A 99 6.94 1.31 4.93
N ALA A 100 5.96 1.24 4.04
CA ALA A 100 4.98 2.32 3.87
C ALA A 100 4.19 2.61 5.17
N GLY A 101 3.88 1.58 5.96
CA GLY A 101 3.20 1.72 7.26
C GLY A 101 3.95 2.61 8.25
N TYR A 102 5.28 2.51 8.31
CA TYR A 102 6.08 3.37 9.18
C TYR A 102 5.99 4.87 8.80
N SER A 103 5.64 5.19 7.55
CA SER A 103 5.46 6.59 7.13
C SER A 103 4.25 7.27 7.75
N LEU A 104 3.26 6.50 8.21
CA LEU A 104 2.00 7.04 8.77
C LEU A 104 2.19 7.91 10.01
N LYS A 105 3.34 7.81 10.69
CA LYS A 105 3.67 8.65 11.83
C LYS A 105 3.75 10.14 11.48
N ASN A 106 4.28 10.46 10.29
CA ASN A 106 4.60 11.83 9.90
C ASN A 106 3.80 12.31 8.69
N ILE A 107 2.69 11.67 8.36
CA ILE A 107 1.82 12.12 7.28
C ILE A 107 1.06 13.36 7.77
N SER A 108 1.41 14.51 7.22
CA SER A 108 0.68 15.74 7.51
C SER A 108 -0.73 15.66 6.91
N SER A 109 -1.71 16.17 7.64
CA SER A 109 -3.10 16.27 7.18
C SER A 109 -3.25 17.08 5.87
N ILE A 110 -2.28 17.93 5.57
CA ILE A 110 -2.27 18.78 4.36
C ILE A 110 -2.15 17.95 3.06
N ASN A 111 -1.48 16.79 3.12
CA ASN A 111 -1.26 15.94 1.95
C ASN A 111 -2.30 14.82 1.81
N ASN A 112 -3.39 14.88 2.58
CA ASN A 112 -4.43 13.87 2.57
C ASN A 112 -5.76 14.46 2.13
N LEU A 113 -6.52 13.69 1.33
CA LEU A 113 -7.91 13.98 1.04
C LEU A 113 -8.80 13.19 2.00
N ILE A 114 -9.51 13.87 2.88
CA ILE A 114 -10.47 13.23 3.78
C ILE A 114 -11.69 12.77 2.96
N LEU A 115 -11.91 11.46 2.93
CA LEU A 115 -13.09 10.83 2.35
C LEU A 115 -14.24 10.75 3.36
N LYS A 116 -13.91 10.46 4.61
CA LYS A 116 -14.83 10.40 5.75
C LYS A 116 -14.14 10.91 7.01
N LYS A 117 -14.72 11.92 7.64
CA LYS A 117 -14.26 12.41 8.96
C LYS A 117 -14.50 11.38 10.05
N GLY A 118 -13.66 11.40 11.08
CA GLY A 118 -13.78 10.57 12.28
C GLY A 118 -13.14 11.24 13.49
N ASN A 119 -13.18 10.55 14.62
CA ASN A 119 -12.56 10.94 15.88
C ASN A 119 -11.46 9.94 16.22
N HIS A 120 -10.38 10.39 16.86
CA HIS A 120 -9.32 9.48 17.28
C HIS A 120 -9.72 8.78 18.59
N ILE A 121 -9.98 7.46 18.52
CA ILE A 121 -10.40 6.65 19.69
C ILE A 121 -9.30 5.73 20.22
N ASN A 122 -8.25 5.48 19.44
CA ASN A 122 -7.05 4.75 19.84
C ASN A 122 -5.87 5.15 18.95
N LYS A 123 -4.72 4.46 19.03
CA LYS A 123 -3.52 4.77 18.24
C LYS A 123 -3.26 3.79 17.09
N ASN A 124 -4.24 2.92 16.76
CA ASN A 124 -4.11 2.00 15.64
C ASN A 124 -4.46 2.71 14.33
N LYS A 125 -3.65 2.49 13.32
CA LYS A 125 -3.88 2.96 11.94
C LYS A 125 -3.80 1.79 10.98
N VAL A 126 -4.60 1.80 9.95
CA VAL A 126 -4.50 0.84 8.85
C VAL A 126 -4.12 1.58 7.58
N LEU A 127 -3.10 1.09 6.89
CA LEU A 127 -2.78 1.50 5.52
C LEU A 127 -3.32 0.45 4.55
N VAL A 128 -4.07 0.90 3.55
CA VAL A 128 -4.59 0.05 2.47
C VAL A 128 -4.12 0.59 1.14
N CYS A 129 -3.57 -0.27 0.30
CA CYS A 129 -2.99 0.13 -0.98
C CYS A 129 -3.53 -0.71 -2.14
N PRO A 130 -4.69 -0.34 -2.73
CA PRO A 130 -5.11 -0.91 -3.99
C PRO A 130 -4.18 -0.43 -5.12
N GLY A 131 -3.50 -1.37 -5.77
CA GLY A 131 -2.54 -1.12 -6.83
C GLY A 131 -2.62 -2.18 -7.92
N THR A 132 -1.51 -2.84 -8.27
CA THR A 132 -1.49 -4.07 -9.09
C THR A 132 -2.10 -5.25 -8.35
N GLY A 133 -2.03 -5.24 -7.03
CA GLY A 133 -2.72 -6.11 -6.08
C GLY A 133 -3.40 -5.28 -4.99
N LEU A 134 -3.67 -5.90 -3.84
CA LEU A 134 -4.21 -5.25 -2.64
C LEU A 134 -3.27 -5.47 -1.46
N GLY A 135 -2.56 -4.44 -1.06
CA GLY A 135 -1.72 -4.47 0.14
C GLY A 135 -2.41 -3.83 1.35
N LEU A 136 -2.07 -4.34 2.55
CA LEU A 136 -2.54 -3.81 3.82
C LEU A 136 -1.46 -3.98 4.89
N CYS A 137 -1.35 -3.00 5.79
CA CYS A 137 -0.65 -3.18 7.06
C CYS A 137 -1.36 -2.44 8.19
N LEU A 138 -1.20 -2.96 9.41
CA LEU A 138 -1.62 -2.35 10.66
C LEU A 138 -0.42 -1.64 11.30
N THR A 139 -0.62 -0.39 11.73
CA THR A 139 0.38 0.36 12.52
C THR A 139 -0.15 0.56 13.92
N ILE A 140 0.63 0.16 14.92
CA ILE A 140 0.28 0.23 16.34
C ILE A 140 1.18 1.27 17.03
N ASN A 141 0.57 2.27 17.67
CA ASN A 141 1.25 3.31 18.45
C ASN A 141 2.37 4.05 17.68
N ASP A 142 2.31 4.12 16.34
CA ASP A 142 3.35 4.71 15.49
C ASP A 142 4.75 4.07 15.65
N LYS A 143 4.82 2.85 16.17
CA LYS A 143 6.07 2.14 16.49
C LYS A 143 6.18 0.79 15.82
N LEU A 144 5.11 0.01 15.83
CA LEU A 144 5.07 -1.35 15.27
C LEU A 144 4.20 -1.37 14.03
N VAL A 145 4.71 -1.93 12.95
CA VAL A 145 3.94 -2.22 11.74
C VAL A 145 3.82 -3.72 11.56
N VAL A 146 2.58 -4.19 11.43
CA VAL A 146 2.24 -5.59 11.19
C VAL A 146 1.78 -5.70 9.74
N PRO A 147 2.58 -6.31 8.85
CA PRO A 147 2.19 -6.53 7.46
C PRO A 147 1.08 -7.59 7.35
N SER A 148 0.34 -7.56 6.26
CA SER A 148 -0.74 -8.51 5.97
C SER A 148 -0.75 -8.87 4.50
N GLU A 149 -1.04 -10.13 4.21
CA GLU A 149 -1.27 -10.67 2.86
C GLU A 149 -2.77 -10.81 2.56
N ILE A 150 -3.59 -9.93 3.11
CA ILE A 150 -5.06 -10.00 3.00
C ILE A 150 -5.55 -9.96 1.55
N GLY A 151 -4.80 -9.33 0.64
CA GLY A 151 -5.12 -9.32 -0.79
C GLY A 151 -5.23 -10.73 -1.39
N ASN A 152 -4.48 -11.70 -0.84
CA ASN A 152 -4.50 -13.11 -1.21
C ASN A 152 -5.57 -13.94 -0.47
N SER A 153 -6.33 -13.33 0.46
CA SER A 153 -7.41 -13.99 1.19
C SER A 153 -8.58 -14.32 0.27
N LYS A 154 -9.15 -15.52 0.46
CA LYS A 154 -10.35 -15.99 -0.22
C LYS A 154 -11.63 -15.77 0.61
N PHE A 155 -11.48 -15.44 1.89
CA PHE A 155 -12.61 -15.38 2.83
C PHE A 155 -13.69 -14.40 2.40
N PHE A 156 -13.32 -13.17 2.11
CA PHE A 156 -14.27 -12.13 1.69
C PHE A 156 -14.86 -12.35 0.29
N THR A 157 -14.17 -13.12 -0.57
CA THR A 157 -14.60 -13.38 -1.95
C THR A 157 -15.95 -14.05 -2.00
N PHE A 158 -16.18 -15.04 -1.15
CA PHE A 158 -17.43 -15.78 -1.11
C PHE A 158 -18.63 -14.87 -0.76
N GLN A 159 -18.50 -14.02 0.25
CA GLN A 159 -19.54 -13.08 0.66
C GLN A 159 -19.88 -12.09 -0.44
N ILE A 160 -18.86 -11.53 -1.11
CA ILE A 160 -19.06 -10.61 -2.23
C ILE A 160 -19.82 -11.30 -3.37
N LEU A 161 -19.44 -12.51 -3.74
CA LEU A 161 -20.12 -13.25 -4.82
C LEU A 161 -21.56 -13.65 -4.46
N GLN A 162 -21.85 -13.92 -3.20
CA GLN A 162 -23.23 -14.15 -2.75
C GLN A 162 -24.08 -12.88 -2.83
N GLU A 163 -23.54 -11.74 -2.49
CA GLU A 163 -24.26 -10.47 -2.49
C GLU A 163 -24.48 -9.95 -3.92
N TYR A 164 -23.47 -10.09 -4.80
CA TYR A 164 -23.51 -9.57 -6.17
C TYR A 164 -23.66 -10.69 -7.18
N ARG A 165 -24.86 -11.30 -7.26
CA ARG A 165 -25.16 -12.46 -8.14
C ARG A 165 -25.00 -12.21 -9.64
N ASN A 166 -24.93 -10.94 -10.06
CA ASN A 166 -24.69 -10.54 -11.44
C ASN A 166 -23.19 -10.48 -11.82
N ILE A 167 -22.31 -10.83 -10.89
CA ILE A 167 -20.87 -10.93 -11.12
C ILE A 167 -20.53 -12.35 -11.55
N ASP A 168 -19.69 -12.50 -12.58
CA ASP A 168 -19.18 -13.78 -13.04
C ASP A 168 -18.15 -14.34 -12.03
N PRO A 169 -18.50 -15.40 -11.26
CA PRO A 169 -17.62 -15.87 -10.18
C PRO A 169 -16.30 -16.44 -10.66
N SER A 170 -16.20 -16.87 -11.92
CA SER A 170 -14.99 -17.46 -12.49
C SER A 170 -13.80 -16.48 -12.57
N LEU A 171 -14.09 -15.17 -12.49
CA LEU A 171 -13.07 -14.11 -12.58
C LEU A 171 -12.44 -13.73 -11.23
N PHE A 172 -12.96 -14.27 -10.12
CA PHE A 172 -12.61 -13.78 -8.77
C PHE A 172 -12.30 -14.94 -7.82
N ASN A 173 -11.03 -15.08 -7.44
CA ASN A 173 -10.58 -16.13 -6.54
C ASN A 173 -10.15 -15.60 -5.17
N LYS A 174 -9.76 -14.33 -5.10
CA LYS A 174 -9.23 -13.67 -3.89
C LYS A 174 -9.66 -12.20 -3.86
N ILE A 175 -9.53 -11.55 -2.71
CA ILE A 175 -10.04 -10.20 -2.53
C ILE A 175 -9.41 -9.16 -3.45
N GLU A 176 -8.12 -9.29 -3.79
CA GLU A 176 -7.48 -8.37 -4.73
C GLU A 176 -8.00 -8.50 -6.16
N ASP A 177 -8.70 -9.58 -6.51
CA ASP A 177 -9.36 -9.71 -7.80
C ASP A 177 -10.56 -8.75 -7.95
N PHE A 178 -11.06 -8.21 -6.83
CA PHE A 178 -12.06 -7.13 -6.80
C PHE A 178 -11.42 -5.76 -6.58
N ILE A 179 -10.49 -5.66 -5.61
CA ILE A 179 -9.98 -4.38 -5.09
C ILE A 179 -8.54 -4.18 -5.54
N SER A 180 -8.37 -3.99 -6.84
CA SER A 180 -7.09 -3.64 -7.47
C SER A 180 -7.33 -3.02 -8.84
N GLY A 181 -6.28 -2.58 -9.53
CA GLY A 181 -6.37 -2.16 -10.93
C GLY A 181 -6.89 -3.28 -11.84
N PRO A 182 -6.25 -4.47 -11.87
CA PRO A 182 -6.79 -5.63 -12.58
C PRO A 182 -8.21 -6.01 -12.12
N GLY A 183 -8.52 -5.86 -10.83
CA GLY A 183 -9.87 -6.09 -10.27
C GLY A 183 -10.93 -5.18 -10.89
N LEU A 184 -10.59 -3.91 -11.08
CA LEU A 184 -11.49 -2.96 -11.76
C LEU A 184 -11.79 -3.40 -13.20
N SER A 185 -10.80 -3.90 -13.95
CA SER A 185 -11.00 -4.47 -15.29
C SER A 185 -11.88 -5.73 -15.27
N ARG A 186 -11.65 -6.63 -14.29
CA ARG A 186 -12.47 -7.84 -14.11
C ARG A 186 -13.93 -7.51 -13.80
N LEU A 187 -14.19 -6.53 -12.94
CA LEU A 187 -15.55 -6.06 -12.64
C LEU A 187 -16.24 -5.56 -13.92
N HIS A 188 -15.55 -4.77 -14.74
CA HIS A 188 -16.11 -4.30 -16.02
C HIS A 188 -16.39 -5.44 -16.98
N ARG A 189 -15.45 -6.37 -17.15
CA ARG A 189 -15.63 -7.59 -17.97
C ARG A 189 -16.79 -8.44 -17.50
N SER A 190 -16.92 -8.61 -16.18
CA SER A 190 -18.02 -9.36 -15.58
C SER A 190 -19.38 -8.77 -15.92
N LEU A 191 -19.53 -7.44 -15.79
CA LEU A 191 -20.79 -6.74 -16.03
C LEU A 191 -21.15 -6.61 -17.52
N TYR A 192 -20.16 -6.43 -18.39
CA TYR A 192 -20.41 -6.01 -19.80
C TYR A 192 -19.74 -6.91 -20.83
N LYS A 193 -19.06 -8.00 -20.41
CA LYS A 193 -18.33 -8.93 -21.30
C LYS A 193 -17.33 -8.21 -22.22
N LYS A 194 -16.76 -7.09 -21.71
CA LYS A 194 -15.81 -6.26 -22.45
C LYS A 194 -14.56 -6.00 -21.58
N ASP A 195 -13.40 -6.25 -22.14
CA ASP A 195 -12.13 -5.94 -21.50
C ASP A 195 -11.79 -4.46 -21.73
N LEU A 196 -11.48 -3.77 -20.62
CA LEU A 196 -10.93 -2.41 -20.63
C LEU A 196 -9.83 -2.34 -19.58
N LEU A 197 -8.75 -1.64 -19.91
CA LEU A 197 -7.69 -1.35 -18.95
C LEU A 197 -8.17 -0.37 -17.88
N PRO A 198 -7.62 -0.40 -16.66
CA PRO A 198 -8.00 0.54 -15.60
C PRO A 198 -7.94 2.01 -16.03
N ALA A 199 -6.89 2.40 -16.76
CA ALA A 199 -6.73 3.76 -17.26
C ALA A 199 -7.83 4.16 -18.26
N GLU A 200 -8.26 3.24 -19.12
CA GLU A 200 -9.36 3.47 -20.08
C GLU A 200 -10.69 3.62 -19.36
N LEU A 201 -10.96 2.79 -18.35
CA LEU A 201 -12.15 2.89 -17.50
C LEU A 201 -12.23 4.23 -16.79
N ILE A 202 -11.12 4.68 -16.19
CA ILE A 202 -11.03 5.98 -15.52
C ILE A 202 -11.27 7.12 -16.51
N ASN A 203 -10.68 7.05 -17.71
CA ASN A 203 -10.88 8.06 -18.75
C ASN A 203 -12.34 8.11 -19.24
N LYS A 204 -12.96 6.94 -19.49
CA LYS A 204 -14.39 6.87 -19.87
C LYS A 204 -15.29 7.41 -18.77
N ALA A 205 -15.05 7.06 -17.51
CA ALA A 205 -15.82 7.57 -16.37
C ALA A 205 -15.68 9.09 -16.22
N SER A 206 -14.49 9.65 -16.46
CA SER A 206 -14.26 11.11 -16.47
C SER A 206 -15.07 11.82 -17.56
N ARG A 207 -15.39 11.11 -18.66
CA ARG A 207 -16.28 11.57 -19.75
C ARG A 207 -17.74 11.20 -19.51
N LYS A 208 -18.11 10.77 -18.31
CA LYS A 208 -19.47 10.40 -17.89
C LYS A 208 -20.07 9.20 -18.65
N ASP A 209 -19.23 8.27 -19.13
CA ASP A 209 -19.71 6.99 -19.69
C ASP A 209 -20.50 6.21 -18.63
N PRO A 210 -21.78 5.86 -18.87
CA PRO A 210 -22.62 5.23 -17.85
C PRO A 210 -22.13 3.86 -17.40
N LYS A 211 -21.55 3.06 -18.33
CA LYS A 211 -21.03 1.71 -18.01
C LYS A 211 -19.77 1.80 -17.15
N ALA A 212 -18.87 2.72 -17.49
CA ALA A 212 -17.68 2.95 -16.69
C ALA A 212 -18.03 3.48 -15.29
N LEU A 213 -18.95 4.44 -15.18
CA LEU A 213 -19.42 4.95 -13.89
C LEU A 213 -20.06 3.85 -13.03
N LYS A 214 -20.91 3.00 -13.61
CA LYS A 214 -21.52 1.87 -12.88
C LYS A 214 -20.48 0.87 -12.40
N THR A 215 -19.44 0.59 -13.19
CA THR A 215 -18.32 -0.26 -12.78
C THR A 215 -17.56 0.34 -11.59
N LEU A 216 -17.26 1.64 -11.65
CA LEU A 216 -16.56 2.34 -10.54
C LEU A 216 -17.44 2.44 -9.29
N ASP A 217 -18.73 2.64 -9.44
CA ASP A 217 -19.66 2.63 -8.32
C ASP A 217 -19.65 1.30 -7.59
N LEU A 218 -19.68 0.18 -8.32
CA LEU A 218 -19.58 -1.17 -7.76
C LEU A 218 -18.22 -1.39 -7.08
N PHE A 219 -17.12 -0.98 -7.72
CA PHE A 219 -15.78 -1.04 -7.14
C PHE A 219 -15.70 -0.30 -5.81
N PHE A 220 -16.21 0.94 -5.75
CA PHE A 220 -16.20 1.73 -4.51
C PHE A 220 -17.13 1.16 -3.44
N GLU A 221 -18.24 0.55 -3.83
CA GLU A 221 -19.16 -0.11 -2.90
C GLU A 221 -18.48 -1.31 -2.24
N ILE A 222 -17.91 -2.23 -3.03
CA ILE A 222 -17.16 -3.39 -2.54
C ILE A 222 -15.99 -2.94 -1.66
N PHE A 223 -15.25 -1.92 -2.10
CA PHE A 223 -14.12 -1.40 -1.34
C PHE A 223 -14.55 -0.80 0.00
N ALA A 224 -15.63 -0.02 0.05
CA ALA A 224 -16.14 0.55 1.30
C ALA A 224 -16.58 -0.55 2.29
N LYS A 225 -17.27 -1.60 1.82
CA LYS A 225 -17.67 -2.75 2.65
C LYS A 225 -16.45 -3.53 3.16
N PHE A 226 -15.46 -3.77 2.31
CA PHE A 226 -14.18 -4.37 2.75
C PHE A 226 -13.50 -3.54 3.84
N LEU A 227 -13.45 -2.20 3.70
CA LEU A 227 -12.91 -1.33 4.75
C LEU A 227 -13.72 -1.41 6.05
N ALA A 228 -15.03 -1.61 5.97
CA ALA A 228 -15.86 -1.83 7.16
C ALA A 228 -15.48 -3.13 7.89
N GLU A 229 -15.33 -4.23 7.16
CA GLU A 229 -14.91 -5.53 7.72
C GLU A 229 -13.53 -5.44 8.39
N ILE A 230 -12.53 -4.89 7.71
CA ILE A 230 -11.19 -4.74 8.30
C ILE A 230 -11.18 -3.77 9.49
N SER A 231 -12.17 -2.86 9.57
CA SER A 231 -12.32 -1.98 10.73
C SER A 231 -12.75 -2.75 11.97
N LEU A 232 -13.58 -3.77 11.82
CA LEU A 232 -13.96 -4.65 12.93
C LEU A 232 -12.80 -5.55 13.38
N VAL A 233 -11.94 -5.96 12.44
CA VAL A 233 -10.78 -6.82 12.74
C VAL A 233 -9.65 -6.05 13.43
N TYR A 234 -9.31 -4.86 12.95
CA TYR A 234 -8.11 -4.13 13.39
C TYR A 234 -8.40 -2.93 14.31
N MET A 235 -9.68 -2.52 14.42
CA MET A 235 -10.08 -1.35 15.22
C MET A 235 -9.17 -0.13 14.99
N PRO A 236 -9.07 0.38 13.74
CA PRO A 236 -8.14 1.46 13.40
C PRO A 236 -8.67 2.82 13.84
N GLY A 237 -8.75 3.01 15.16
CA GLY A 237 -9.35 4.22 15.75
C GLY A 237 -8.56 5.51 15.52
N ASN A 238 -7.37 5.43 14.94
CA ASN A 238 -6.62 6.60 14.47
C ASN A 238 -6.65 6.71 12.93
N GLY A 239 -7.54 5.99 12.27
CA GLY A 239 -7.90 6.14 10.88
C GLY A 239 -7.43 5.03 9.94
N ILE A 240 -8.10 5.00 8.79
CA ILE A 240 -7.74 4.21 7.62
C ILE A 240 -7.13 5.15 6.59
N PHE A 241 -5.93 4.82 6.16
CA PHE A 241 -5.18 5.57 5.16
C PHE A 241 -5.13 4.77 3.87
N ILE A 242 -5.69 5.33 2.81
CA ILE A 242 -5.69 4.71 1.48
C ILE A 242 -4.54 5.33 0.69
N SER A 243 -3.74 4.52 0.02
CA SER A 243 -2.66 4.99 -0.85
C SER A 243 -2.66 4.28 -2.21
N GLY A 244 -1.74 4.67 -3.08
CA GLY A 244 -1.57 4.08 -4.40
C GLY A 244 -2.05 4.97 -5.55
N SER A 245 -1.46 4.77 -6.72
CA SER A 245 -1.75 5.58 -7.91
C SER A 245 -3.19 5.37 -8.40
N LEU A 246 -3.72 4.14 -8.31
CA LEU A 246 -5.10 3.83 -8.68
C LEU A 246 -6.08 4.75 -7.95
N MET A 247 -5.99 4.83 -6.62
CA MET A 247 -6.93 5.62 -5.82
C MET A 247 -6.74 7.12 -6.01
N ARG A 248 -5.50 7.58 -6.21
CA ARG A 248 -5.26 8.99 -6.58
C ARG A 248 -5.90 9.37 -7.91
N ASN A 249 -5.84 8.48 -8.90
CA ASN A 249 -6.50 8.71 -10.20
C ASN A 249 -8.04 8.69 -10.10
N LEU A 250 -8.58 7.96 -9.13
CA LEU A 250 -10.01 7.88 -8.87
C LEU A 250 -10.56 8.98 -7.94
N GLU A 251 -9.69 9.83 -7.39
CA GLU A 251 -10.04 10.87 -6.39
C GLU A 251 -11.21 11.76 -6.80
N LYS A 252 -11.26 12.17 -8.07
CA LYS A 252 -12.31 13.08 -8.59
C LYS A 252 -13.62 12.39 -8.93
N ILE A 253 -13.62 11.05 -8.99
CA ILE A 253 -14.78 10.26 -9.41
C ILE A 253 -15.53 9.72 -8.19
N ILE A 254 -14.84 9.50 -7.07
CA ILE A 254 -15.44 8.92 -5.86
C ILE A 254 -16.58 9.78 -5.30
N ASN A 255 -17.76 9.18 -5.17
CA ASN A 255 -18.88 9.79 -4.45
C ASN A 255 -18.69 9.55 -2.93
N LYS A 256 -18.18 10.55 -2.24
CA LYS A 256 -17.88 10.47 -0.79
C LYS A 256 -19.13 10.15 0.06
N LYS A 257 -20.32 10.67 -0.29
CA LYS A 257 -21.56 10.39 0.45
C LYS A 257 -21.96 8.91 0.33
N LYS A 258 -21.94 8.37 -0.90
CA LYS A 258 -22.23 6.96 -1.17
C LYS A 258 -21.20 6.04 -0.52
N PHE A 259 -19.90 6.38 -0.64
CA PHE A 259 -18.80 5.64 -0.03
C PHE A 259 -18.94 5.56 1.50
N LYS A 260 -19.19 6.72 2.17
CA LYS A 260 -19.45 6.78 3.61
C LYS A 260 -20.66 5.93 4.00
N LYS A 261 -21.77 6.01 3.23
CA LYS A 261 -22.97 5.23 3.48
C LYS A 261 -22.67 3.73 3.43
N ASN A 262 -22.05 3.25 2.36
CA ASN A 262 -21.71 1.84 2.19
C ASN A 262 -20.75 1.33 3.29
N PHE A 263 -19.83 2.16 3.75
CA PHE A 263 -18.92 1.83 4.86
C PHE A 263 -19.67 1.65 6.19
N ILE A 264 -20.56 2.61 6.55
CA ILE A 264 -21.22 2.60 7.87
C ILE A 264 -22.38 1.60 7.91
N GLU A 265 -23.13 1.45 6.83
CA GLU A 265 -24.34 0.63 6.82
C GLU A 265 -24.07 -0.86 6.62
N HIS A 266 -22.83 -1.23 6.30
CA HIS A 266 -22.45 -2.64 6.10
C HIS A 266 -22.45 -3.47 7.37
N VAL A 267 -22.32 -2.83 8.54
CA VAL A 267 -22.23 -3.52 9.84
C VAL A 267 -23.52 -3.46 10.64
N GLU A 268 -23.62 -4.35 11.62
CA GLU A 268 -24.72 -4.36 12.57
C GLU A 268 -24.88 -3.02 13.30
N LYS A 269 -26.12 -2.67 13.68
CA LYS A 269 -26.49 -1.41 14.33
C LYS A 269 -25.61 -1.07 15.54
N SER A 270 -25.24 -2.06 16.33
CA SER A 270 -24.37 -1.95 17.51
C SER A 270 -22.97 -1.43 17.20
N HIS A 271 -22.44 -1.70 16.00
CA HIS A 271 -21.08 -1.34 15.57
C HIS A 271 -21.01 -0.06 14.75
N LYS A 272 -22.16 0.50 14.31
CA LYS A 272 -22.17 1.72 13.46
C LYS A 272 -21.45 2.89 14.11
N LYS A 273 -21.59 3.11 15.41
CA LYS A 273 -20.89 4.19 16.14
C LYS A 273 -19.39 4.05 16.09
N VAL A 274 -18.86 2.82 16.09
CA VAL A 274 -17.43 2.56 15.95
C VAL A 274 -16.95 3.00 14.55
N LEU A 275 -17.66 2.57 13.51
CA LEU A 275 -17.30 2.96 12.14
C LEU A 275 -17.47 4.46 11.89
N GLU A 276 -18.45 5.09 12.51
CA GLU A 276 -18.63 6.55 12.46
C GLU A 276 -17.43 7.31 13.04
N SER A 277 -16.77 6.75 14.06
CA SER A 277 -15.58 7.35 14.66
C SER A 277 -14.29 7.18 13.86
N ILE A 278 -14.22 6.23 12.95
CA ILE A 278 -13.00 5.96 12.15
C ILE A 278 -12.89 6.96 11.00
N GLU A 279 -11.80 7.71 10.92
CA GLU A 279 -11.49 8.54 9.77
C GLU A 279 -11.02 7.69 8.58
N ILE A 280 -11.38 8.08 7.35
CA ILE A 280 -10.85 7.51 6.11
C ILE A 280 -10.25 8.61 5.27
N SER A 281 -8.97 8.49 4.97
CA SER A 281 -8.20 9.49 4.23
C SER A 281 -7.43 8.88 3.06
N LEU A 282 -7.44 9.55 1.90
CA LEU A 282 -6.61 9.21 0.75
C LEU A 282 -5.31 10.00 0.81
N ILE A 283 -4.18 9.29 0.85
CA ILE A 283 -2.84 9.87 0.87
C ILE A 283 -2.44 10.31 -0.53
N LYS A 284 -2.07 11.58 -0.67
CA LYS A 284 -1.55 12.14 -1.92
C LYS A 284 -0.03 12.00 -2.07
N GLN A 285 0.66 11.84 -0.94
CA GLN A 285 2.11 11.66 -0.90
C GLN A 285 2.53 10.40 -1.64
N GLU A 286 3.51 10.53 -2.52
CA GLU A 286 4.16 9.40 -3.19
C GLU A 286 5.36 8.87 -2.39
N HIS A 287 5.84 7.68 -2.77
CA HIS A 287 7.06 7.07 -2.20
C HIS A 287 7.01 6.82 -0.70
N LEU A 288 5.85 6.40 -0.19
CA LEU A 288 5.64 6.14 1.24
C LEU A 288 6.65 5.16 1.82
N SER A 289 7.02 4.11 1.07
CA SER A 289 8.03 3.13 1.48
C SER A 289 9.39 3.76 1.77
N VAL A 290 9.84 4.74 0.96
CA VAL A 290 11.11 5.46 1.21
C VAL A 290 11.03 6.30 2.48
N TYR A 291 9.91 7.02 2.68
CA TYR A 291 9.69 7.79 3.92
C TYR A 291 9.57 6.87 5.14
N GLY A 292 8.90 5.73 4.97
CA GLY A 292 8.75 4.74 6.03
C GLY A 292 10.06 4.06 6.40
N CYS A 293 10.92 3.71 5.45
CA CYS A 293 12.27 3.22 5.73
C CYS A 293 13.08 4.21 6.58
N LYS A 294 12.95 5.51 6.32
CA LYS A 294 13.56 6.56 7.14
C LYS A 294 13.02 6.53 8.57
N GLU A 295 11.70 6.46 8.74
CA GLU A 295 11.09 6.44 10.07
C GLU A 295 11.41 5.15 10.83
N PHE A 296 11.42 4.00 10.15
CA PHE A 296 11.91 2.74 10.70
C PHE A 296 13.32 2.89 11.23
N PHE A 297 14.25 3.40 10.42
CA PHE A 297 15.63 3.61 10.84
C PHE A 297 15.74 4.55 12.04
N ASN A 298 14.96 5.63 12.07
CA ASN A 298 14.92 6.54 13.23
C ASN A 298 14.40 5.85 14.51
N LEU A 299 13.48 4.88 14.39
CA LEU A 299 12.99 4.08 15.54
C LEU A 299 14.06 3.12 16.05
N THR A 300 14.78 2.42 15.15
CA THR A 300 15.87 1.50 15.55
C THR A 300 16.98 2.22 16.30
N GLN A 301 17.31 3.46 15.90
CA GLN A 301 18.33 4.26 16.60
C GLN A 301 17.89 4.72 18.01
N LYS A 302 16.62 4.60 18.36
CA LYS A 302 16.05 4.93 19.67
C LYS A 302 15.87 3.70 20.56
N GLY A 303 16.27 2.50 20.11
CA GLY A 303 16.04 1.25 20.81
C GLY A 303 14.56 0.87 20.96
N LEU A 304 13.72 1.32 20.02
CA LEU A 304 12.25 1.15 20.07
C LEU A 304 11.72 0.07 19.12
N ASN A 305 12.59 -0.85 18.70
CA ASN A 305 12.22 -2.06 17.93
C ASN A 305 12.65 -3.30 18.66
#